data_f848848e0bc288c43740536f3df63402
#
_entry.id   f848848e0bc288c43740536f3df63402
#
_cell.length_a   1.000
_cell.length_b   1.000
_cell.length_c   1.000
_cell.angle_alpha   90.00
_cell.angle_beta   90.00
_cell.angle_gamma   90.00
#
_symmetry.space_group_name_H-M   'P 1'
#
loop_
_entity.id
_entity.type
_entity.pdbx_description
1 polymer ?
#
loop_
_entity_poly.entity_id
_entity_poly.type
_entity_poly.pdbx_seq_one_letter_code
_entity_poly.pdbx_strand_id
1 'polypeptide(L)'
;MSTPILINFKNMSLAYAILVSLICEPKSGYDLAKQFDGTVGFFWQATHQQIYRELTKLEQQSWIVAEAIAQDGRPDKKLFSVNDLGLSHLKTWLLQSSEVAPSKDEFLLKIYAGYLIPEKAIAQKIQEHRFLHQQQLEIYQAIERNFFSSPQDCAIEAQFAYLTLRRGINFEQGWIEWCDEATELLKSWHHQK
;
A
#
# COMPACT_ATOMS: atom_id res chain seq x y z
N MET A 1 10.63 9.44 -39.28
CA MET A 1 11.35 8.89 -38.11
C MET A 1 10.66 9.45 -36.86
N SER A 2 9.77 8.68 -36.29
CA SER A 2 9.02 9.10 -35.09
C SER A 2 9.88 8.80 -33.86
N THR A 3 10.23 9.85 -33.13
CA THR A 3 10.94 9.75 -31.86
C THR A 3 10.10 8.93 -30.88
N PRO A 4 10.62 7.87 -30.25
CA PRO A 4 9.85 7.15 -29.26
C PRO A 4 9.60 8.10 -28.07
N ILE A 5 8.33 8.28 -27.72
CA ILE A 5 7.92 8.97 -26.50
C ILE A 5 8.49 8.15 -25.35
N LEU A 6 9.56 8.65 -24.72
CA LEU A 6 10.09 8.13 -23.47
C LEU A 6 9.02 8.32 -22.38
N ILE A 7 8.18 7.33 -22.21
CA ILE A 7 7.18 7.28 -21.16
C ILE A 7 7.94 7.25 -19.83
N ASN A 8 7.82 8.31 -19.06
CA ASN A 8 8.50 8.45 -17.75
C ASN A 8 7.79 7.54 -16.74
N PHE A 9 8.25 6.31 -16.60
CA PHE A 9 7.67 5.26 -15.75
C PHE A 9 7.61 5.61 -14.25
N LYS A 10 8.37 6.58 -13.79
CA LYS A 10 8.43 7.00 -12.38
C LYS A 10 7.12 7.59 -11.82
N ASN A 11 6.20 8.05 -12.69
CA ASN A 11 4.89 8.62 -12.32
C ASN A 11 3.69 7.69 -12.60
N MET A 12 3.93 6.46 -13.11
CA MET A 12 2.85 5.58 -13.55
C MET A 12 2.38 4.55 -12.51
N SER A 13 2.97 4.53 -11.34
CA SER A 13 2.67 3.51 -10.33
C SER A 13 1.24 3.58 -9.76
N LEU A 14 0.63 4.77 -9.67
CA LEU A 14 -0.78 4.91 -9.27
C LEU A 14 -1.73 4.39 -10.37
N ALA A 15 -1.40 4.60 -11.64
CA ALA A 15 -2.14 4.03 -12.76
C ALA A 15 -2.25 2.50 -12.64
N TYR A 16 -1.13 1.83 -12.40
CA TYR A 16 -1.12 0.37 -12.23
C TYR A 16 -1.81 -0.08 -10.94
N ALA A 17 -1.71 0.66 -9.84
CA ALA A 17 -2.46 0.36 -8.62
C ALA A 17 -3.98 0.41 -8.85
N ILE A 18 -4.47 1.39 -9.64
CA ILE A 18 -5.87 1.49 -10.06
C ILE A 18 -6.24 0.33 -10.99
N LEU A 19 -5.43 0.01 -12.00
CA LEU A 19 -5.70 -1.11 -12.90
C LEU A 19 -5.79 -2.44 -12.14
N VAL A 20 -4.87 -2.72 -11.21
CA VAL A 20 -4.93 -3.91 -10.34
C VAL A 20 -6.23 -3.94 -9.54
N SER A 21 -6.67 -2.80 -9.02
CA SER A 21 -7.92 -2.70 -8.23
C SER A 21 -9.19 -2.91 -9.05
N LEU A 22 -9.11 -2.74 -10.39
CA LEU A 22 -10.24 -2.88 -11.33
C LEU A 22 -10.28 -4.24 -12.05
N ILE A 23 -9.24 -5.10 -11.88
CA ILE A 23 -9.16 -6.37 -12.63
C ILE A 23 -10.31 -7.32 -12.33
N CYS A 24 -10.68 -7.46 -11.04
CA CYS A 24 -11.65 -8.47 -10.63
C CYS A 24 -13.09 -8.04 -10.89
N GLU A 25 -13.38 -6.74 -10.81
CA GLU A 25 -14.73 -6.21 -10.96
C GLU A 25 -14.74 -4.71 -11.28
N PRO A 26 -15.75 -4.21 -12.02
CA PRO A 26 -15.94 -2.79 -12.24
C PRO A 26 -16.21 -2.06 -10.93
N LYS A 27 -15.58 -0.88 -10.72
CA LYS A 27 -15.74 -0.06 -9.49
C LYS A 27 -16.04 1.39 -9.85
N SER A 28 -16.78 2.07 -8.96
CA SER A 28 -16.88 3.52 -9.04
C SER A 28 -15.62 4.19 -8.47
N GLY A 29 -15.41 5.47 -8.82
CA GLY A 29 -14.31 6.25 -8.22
C GLY A 29 -14.40 6.33 -6.69
N TYR A 30 -15.60 6.34 -6.13
CA TYR A 30 -15.84 6.31 -4.69
C TYR A 30 -15.42 4.95 -4.08
N ASP A 31 -15.84 3.83 -4.68
CA ASP A 31 -15.49 2.49 -4.18
C ASP A 31 -13.98 2.25 -4.25
N LEU A 32 -13.32 2.73 -5.33
CA LEU A 32 -11.86 2.72 -5.45
C LEU A 32 -11.19 3.55 -4.36
N ALA A 33 -11.63 4.78 -4.14
CA ALA A 33 -11.07 5.64 -3.09
C ALA A 33 -11.18 4.97 -1.71
N LYS A 34 -12.35 4.38 -1.40
CA LYS A 34 -12.56 3.62 -0.16
C LYS A 34 -11.63 2.38 -0.07
N GLN A 35 -11.34 1.73 -1.17
CA GLN A 35 -10.39 0.60 -1.20
C GLN A 35 -8.94 1.07 -0.93
N PHE A 36 -8.57 2.26 -1.42
CA PHE A 36 -7.27 2.89 -1.12
C PHE A 36 -7.18 3.43 0.32
N ASP A 37 -8.30 3.74 0.97
CA ASP A 37 -8.35 4.01 2.41
C ASP A 37 -8.24 2.74 3.27
N GLY A 38 -8.43 1.56 2.65
CA GLY A 38 -8.41 0.23 3.28
C GLY A 38 -7.30 -0.68 2.77
N THR A 39 -7.69 -1.76 2.08
CA THR A 39 -6.80 -2.88 1.73
C THR A 39 -5.61 -2.50 0.83
N VAL A 40 -5.81 -1.69 -0.20
CA VAL A 40 -4.72 -1.23 -1.08
C VAL A 40 -3.85 -0.20 -0.37
N GLY A 41 -4.44 0.64 0.50
CA GLY A 41 -3.76 1.68 1.26
C GLY A 41 -2.65 1.17 2.18
N PHE A 42 -2.65 -0.11 2.55
CA PHE A 42 -1.60 -0.72 3.35
C PHE A 42 -0.22 -0.73 2.66
N PHE A 43 -0.18 -0.77 1.35
CA PHE A 43 1.06 -0.75 0.58
C PHE A 43 1.11 0.33 -0.50
N TRP A 44 -0.02 1.01 -0.77
CA TRP A 44 -0.11 2.08 -1.75
C TRP A 44 -1.03 3.21 -1.27
N GLN A 45 -0.47 4.31 -0.82
CA GLN A 45 -1.25 5.48 -0.39
C GLN A 45 -1.50 6.44 -1.56
N ALA A 46 -2.76 6.86 -1.71
CA ALA A 46 -3.16 7.89 -2.66
C ALA A 46 -4.37 8.67 -2.11
N THR A 47 -4.41 9.97 -2.35
CA THR A 47 -5.56 10.79 -2.00
C THR A 47 -6.71 10.56 -3.00
N HIS A 48 -7.95 10.77 -2.57
CA HIS A 48 -9.13 10.72 -3.46
C HIS A 48 -8.94 11.58 -4.70
N GLN A 49 -8.40 12.80 -4.54
CA GLN A 49 -8.13 13.69 -5.68
C GLN A 49 -7.12 13.08 -6.68
N GLN A 50 -6.08 12.41 -6.20
CA GLN A 50 -5.11 11.73 -7.07
C GLN A 50 -5.78 10.58 -7.82
N ILE A 51 -6.62 9.79 -7.15
CA ILE A 51 -7.35 8.66 -7.76
C ILE A 51 -8.27 9.17 -8.89
N TYR A 52 -9.11 10.19 -8.63
CA TYR A 52 -10.02 10.72 -9.64
C TYR A 52 -9.28 11.34 -10.84
N ARG A 53 -8.17 12.05 -10.59
CA ARG A 53 -7.33 12.58 -11.66
C ARG A 53 -6.71 11.46 -12.51
N GLU A 54 -6.27 10.39 -11.87
CA GLU A 54 -5.66 9.28 -12.58
C GLU A 54 -6.69 8.45 -13.36
N LEU A 55 -7.91 8.24 -12.83
CA LEU A 55 -9.02 7.64 -13.57
C LEU A 55 -9.34 8.40 -14.86
N THR A 56 -9.37 9.74 -14.79
CA THR A 56 -9.59 10.58 -15.98
C THR A 56 -8.50 10.36 -17.03
N LYS A 57 -7.23 10.28 -16.63
CA LYS A 57 -6.12 10.00 -17.55
C LYS A 57 -6.20 8.61 -18.18
N LEU A 58 -6.48 7.60 -17.35
CA LEU A 58 -6.61 6.21 -17.83
C LEU A 58 -7.74 6.06 -18.85
N GLU A 59 -8.86 6.77 -18.62
CA GLU A 59 -9.98 6.81 -19.57
C GLU A 59 -9.56 7.53 -20.87
N GLN A 60 -8.87 8.67 -20.80
CA GLN A 60 -8.34 9.38 -21.97
C GLN A 60 -7.31 8.56 -22.76
N GLN A 61 -6.52 7.73 -22.07
CA GLN A 61 -5.56 6.80 -22.68
C GLN A 61 -6.22 5.53 -23.21
N SER A 62 -7.53 5.38 -23.01
CA SER A 62 -8.31 4.19 -23.38
C SER A 62 -7.78 2.90 -22.72
N TRP A 63 -7.25 2.99 -21.48
CA TRP A 63 -6.85 1.81 -20.69
C TRP A 63 -7.99 1.27 -19.83
N ILE A 64 -8.96 2.13 -19.54
CA ILE A 64 -10.20 1.77 -18.87
C ILE A 64 -11.37 2.33 -19.65
N VAL A 65 -12.53 1.72 -19.48
CA VAL A 65 -13.80 2.22 -19.97
C VAL A 65 -14.69 2.58 -18.79
N ALA A 66 -15.57 3.56 -19.01
CA ALA A 66 -16.52 4.01 -18.02
C ALA A 66 -17.94 3.80 -18.53
N GLU A 67 -18.78 3.18 -17.72
CA GLU A 67 -20.20 2.98 -17.97
C GLU A 67 -21.01 3.80 -16.95
N ALA A 68 -21.98 4.58 -17.44
CA ALA A 68 -22.90 5.32 -16.59
C ALA A 68 -24.08 4.40 -16.24
N ILE A 69 -24.31 4.16 -14.96
CA ILE A 69 -25.47 3.41 -14.46
C ILE A 69 -26.45 4.38 -13.87
N ALA A 70 -27.64 4.45 -14.48
CA ALA A 70 -28.73 5.28 -13.98
C ALA A 70 -29.16 4.81 -12.57
N GLN A 71 -29.38 5.77 -11.66
CA GLN A 71 -29.86 5.52 -10.31
C GLN A 71 -31.15 6.28 -10.07
N ASP A 72 -32.19 5.61 -9.58
CA ASP A 72 -33.46 6.27 -9.22
C ASP A 72 -33.23 7.27 -8.06
N GLY A 73 -33.50 8.55 -8.33
CA GLY A 73 -33.45 9.64 -7.33
C GLY A 73 -32.04 10.03 -6.85
N ARG A 74 -30.97 9.59 -7.52
CA ARG A 74 -29.57 9.92 -7.25
C ARG A 74 -28.83 10.22 -8.56
N PRO A 75 -27.69 10.95 -8.52
CA PRO A 75 -26.83 11.11 -9.69
C PRO A 75 -26.38 9.75 -10.23
N ASP A 76 -26.23 9.62 -11.56
CA ASP A 76 -25.76 8.42 -12.21
C ASP A 76 -24.43 7.96 -11.63
N LYS A 77 -24.28 6.66 -11.39
CA LYS A 77 -23.04 6.05 -10.91
C LYS A 77 -22.16 5.69 -12.10
N LYS A 78 -20.94 6.25 -12.16
CA LYS A 78 -19.96 5.92 -13.19
C LYS A 78 -19.10 4.75 -12.69
N LEU A 79 -19.17 3.60 -13.38
CA LEU A 79 -18.33 2.42 -13.14
C LEU A 79 -17.20 2.36 -14.13
N PHE A 80 -15.99 2.08 -13.63
CA PHE A 80 -14.79 1.91 -14.43
C PHE A 80 -14.40 0.44 -14.49
N SER A 81 -13.97 -0.03 -15.65
CA SER A 81 -13.42 -1.37 -15.87
C SER A 81 -12.19 -1.31 -16.77
N VAL A 82 -11.26 -2.25 -16.56
CA VAL A 82 -10.06 -2.40 -17.42
C VAL A 82 -10.48 -3.03 -18.73
N ASN A 83 -10.00 -2.49 -19.84
CA ASN A 83 -10.17 -3.09 -21.17
C ASN A 83 -8.90 -3.86 -21.61
N ASP A 84 -8.94 -4.48 -22.80
CA ASP A 84 -7.84 -5.29 -23.33
C ASP A 84 -6.52 -4.51 -23.46
N LEU A 85 -6.58 -3.22 -23.81
CA LEU A 85 -5.41 -2.37 -23.92
C LEU A 85 -4.80 -2.11 -22.53
N GLY A 86 -5.62 -1.75 -21.55
CA GLY A 86 -5.18 -1.58 -20.16
C GLY A 86 -4.61 -2.87 -19.58
N LEU A 87 -5.25 -4.00 -19.84
CA LEU A 87 -4.75 -5.32 -19.42
C LEU A 87 -3.40 -5.66 -20.05
N SER A 88 -3.19 -5.33 -21.33
CA SER A 88 -1.91 -5.52 -22.01
C SER A 88 -0.80 -4.68 -21.39
N HIS A 89 -1.07 -3.40 -21.09
CA HIS A 89 -0.13 -2.52 -20.39
C HIS A 89 0.21 -3.04 -19.00
N LEU A 90 -0.80 -3.49 -18.26
CA LEU A 90 -0.59 -4.06 -16.93
C LEU A 90 0.28 -5.31 -16.96
N LYS A 91 0.01 -6.26 -17.87
CA LYS A 91 0.83 -7.47 -18.04
C LYS A 91 2.27 -7.13 -18.38
N THR A 92 2.50 -6.16 -19.26
CA THR A 92 3.85 -5.69 -19.62
C THR A 92 4.57 -5.11 -18.41
N TRP A 93 3.86 -4.31 -17.59
CA TRP A 93 4.44 -3.73 -16.37
C TRP A 93 4.76 -4.80 -15.31
N LEU A 94 3.91 -5.81 -15.12
CA LEU A 94 4.16 -6.91 -14.17
C LEU A 94 5.43 -7.71 -14.47
N LEU A 95 5.87 -7.74 -15.72
CA LEU A 95 7.11 -8.42 -16.14
C LEU A 95 8.37 -7.56 -15.96
N GLN A 96 8.23 -6.28 -15.61
CA GLN A 96 9.38 -5.41 -15.39
C GLN A 96 10.00 -5.66 -14.01
N SER A 97 11.32 -5.48 -13.91
CA SER A 97 12.00 -5.53 -12.62
C SER A 97 11.57 -4.36 -11.73
N SER A 98 11.40 -4.63 -10.44
CA SER A 98 11.16 -3.61 -9.42
C SER A 98 12.46 -3.25 -8.72
N GLU A 99 12.70 -1.94 -8.57
CA GLU A 99 13.83 -1.46 -7.75
C GLU A 99 13.43 -1.46 -6.27
N VAL A 100 14.40 -1.74 -5.40
CA VAL A 100 14.23 -1.54 -3.96
C VAL A 100 14.35 -0.05 -3.69
N ALA A 101 13.23 0.58 -3.32
CA ALA A 101 13.23 2.00 -2.97
C ALA A 101 14.06 2.23 -1.69
N PRO A 102 14.90 3.29 -1.66
CA PRO A 102 15.59 3.66 -0.43
C PRO A 102 14.58 4.04 0.65
N SER A 103 14.75 3.50 1.85
CA SER A 103 13.92 3.86 3.00
C SER A 103 14.20 5.31 3.39
N LYS A 104 13.13 6.12 3.50
CA LYS A 104 13.17 7.46 4.09
C LYS A 104 12.31 7.41 5.35
N ASP A 105 12.97 7.21 6.49
CA ASP A 105 12.30 7.04 7.76
C ASP A 105 12.68 8.18 8.71
N GLU A 106 11.71 9.05 8.99
CA GLU A 106 11.91 10.19 9.90
C GLU A 106 12.14 9.71 11.34
N PHE A 107 11.51 8.61 11.75
CA PHE A 107 11.68 8.08 13.08
C PHE A 107 13.11 7.59 13.30
N LEU A 108 13.68 6.87 12.32
CA LEU A 108 15.08 6.43 12.38
C LEU A 108 16.06 7.62 12.41
N LEU A 109 15.76 8.74 11.73
CA LEU A 109 16.56 9.97 11.87
C LEU A 109 16.51 10.54 13.28
N LYS A 110 15.35 10.51 13.94
CA LYS A 110 15.19 10.93 15.33
C LYS A 110 15.95 10.01 16.28
N ILE A 111 15.92 8.71 16.06
CA ILE A 111 16.71 7.74 16.84
C ILE A 111 18.20 7.98 16.64
N TYR A 112 18.68 8.18 15.41
CA TYR A 112 20.10 8.43 15.12
C TYR A 112 20.66 9.66 15.85
N ALA A 113 19.85 10.71 16.02
CA ALA A 113 20.19 11.92 16.76
C ALA A 113 19.73 11.89 18.23
N GLY A 114 19.23 10.76 18.72
CA GLY A 114 18.59 10.62 20.02
C GLY A 114 19.48 10.94 21.23
N TYR A 115 20.81 10.86 21.06
CA TYR A 115 21.80 11.22 22.10
C TYR A 115 21.75 12.71 22.49
N LEU A 116 21.08 13.57 21.73
CA LEU A 116 20.92 15.00 22.01
C LEU A 116 19.79 15.30 22.99
N ILE A 117 18.96 14.35 23.35
CA ILE A 117 17.84 14.53 24.28
C ILE A 117 17.88 13.48 25.40
N PRO A 118 17.12 13.70 26.50
CA PRO A 118 17.09 12.73 27.59
C PRO A 118 16.64 11.34 27.10
N GLU A 119 17.36 10.30 27.54
CA GLU A 119 17.09 8.92 27.17
C GLU A 119 15.63 8.50 27.44
N LYS A 120 15.06 8.92 28.58
CA LYS A 120 13.66 8.65 28.89
C LYS A 120 12.73 9.13 27.77
N ALA A 121 13.05 10.24 27.09
CA ALA A 121 12.26 10.77 25.99
C ALA A 121 12.41 9.88 24.72
N ILE A 122 13.62 9.36 24.45
CA ILE A 122 13.83 8.41 23.35
C ILE A 122 13.13 7.08 23.64
N ALA A 123 13.29 6.54 24.85
CA ALA A 123 12.62 5.30 25.24
C ALA A 123 11.09 5.40 25.10
N GLN A 124 10.50 6.53 25.50
CA GLN A 124 9.07 6.77 25.31
C GLN A 124 8.70 6.77 23.83
N LYS A 125 9.47 7.42 22.96
CA LYS A 125 9.21 7.44 21.50
C LYS A 125 9.30 6.07 20.87
N ILE A 126 10.22 5.23 21.30
CA ILE A 126 10.31 3.83 20.84
C ILE A 126 9.06 3.06 21.27
N GLN A 127 8.58 3.23 22.49
CA GLN A 127 7.36 2.55 22.96
C GLN A 127 6.11 3.05 22.23
N GLU A 128 5.99 4.36 21.97
CA GLU A 128 4.89 4.92 21.16
C GLU A 128 4.90 4.31 19.75
N HIS A 129 6.08 4.20 19.12
CA HIS A 129 6.24 3.62 17.78
C HIS A 129 5.89 2.13 17.77
N ARG A 130 6.41 1.39 18.74
CA ARG A 130 6.07 -0.02 18.96
C ARG A 130 4.55 -0.26 19.05
N PHE A 131 3.87 0.59 19.82
CA PHE A 131 2.42 0.49 20.00
C PHE A 131 1.66 0.67 18.67
N LEU A 132 2.07 1.61 17.83
CA LEU A 132 1.45 1.82 16.52
C LEU A 132 1.63 0.59 15.61
N HIS A 133 2.81 -0.01 15.58
CA HIS A 133 3.07 -1.24 14.83
C HIS A 133 2.29 -2.43 15.38
N GLN A 134 2.14 -2.53 16.70
CA GLN A 134 1.33 -3.56 17.32
C GLN A 134 -0.14 -3.47 16.91
N GLN A 135 -0.72 -2.26 16.91
CA GLN A 135 -2.10 -2.06 16.45
C GLN A 135 -2.26 -2.46 14.98
N GLN A 136 -1.31 -2.11 14.13
CA GLN A 136 -1.37 -2.46 12.71
C GLN A 136 -1.21 -3.97 12.49
N LEU A 137 -0.33 -4.63 13.26
CA LEU A 137 -0.16 -6.07 13.24
C LEU A 137 -1.46 -6.81 13.61
N GLU A 138 -2.17 -6.33 14.62
CA GLU A 138 -3.45 -6.91 15.06
C GLU A 138 -4.51 -6.83 13.94
N ILE A 139 -4.56 -5.72 13.19
CA ILE A 139 -5.44 -5.58 12.03
C ILE A 139 -5.09 -6.62 10.96
N TYR A 140 -3.81 -6.75 10.60
CA TYR A 140 -3.37 -7.72 9.58
C TYR A 140 -3.63 -9.16 10.01
N GLN A 141 -3.37 -9.50 11.27
CA GLN A 141 -3.67 -10.83 11.81
C GLN A 141 -5.18 -11.12 11.86
N ALA A 142 -6.02 -10.11 12.10
CA ALA A 142 -7.47 -10.28 12.02
C ALA A 142 -7.91 -10.57 10.58
N ILE A 143 -7.34 -9.89 9.58
CA ILE A 143 -7.58 -10.17 8.17
C ILE A 143 -7.13 -11.61 7.83
N GLU A 144 -5.95 -12.02 8.27
CA GLU A 144 -5.43 -13.38 8.05
C GLU A 144 -6.40 -14.44 8.59
N ARG A 145 -6.82 -14.31 9.85
CA ARG A 145 -7.77 -15.25 10.48
C ARG A 145 -9.11 -15.30 9.78
N ASN A 146 -9.64 -14.15 9.34
CA ASN A 146 -10.99 -14.07 8.79
C ASN A 146 -11.10 -14.53 7.33
N PHE A 147 -10.03 -14.34 6.54
CA PHE A 147 -10.08 -14.54 5.10
C PHE A 147 -9.10 -15.58 4.56
N PHE A 148 -8.09 -15.98 5.34
CA PHE A 148 -6.99 -16.83 4.89
C PHE A 148 -6.69 -17.98 5.86
N SER A 149 -7.72 -18.60 6.41
CA SER A 149 -7.55 -19.77 7.31
C SER A 149 -6.91 -20.99 6.63
N SER A 150 -7.11 -21.13 5.31
CA SER A 150 -6.51 -22.18 4.46
C SER A 150 -6.09 -21.54 3.12
N PRO A 151 -4.99 -20.78 3.08
CA PRO A 151 -4.61 -20.01 1.88
C PRO A 151 -4.40 -20.89 0.64
N GLN A 152 -3.89 -22.10 0.80
CA GLN A 152 -3.65 -23.05 -0.30
C GLN A 152 -4.94 -23.50 -0.99
N ASP A 153 -6.08 -23.43 -0.32
CA ASP A 153 -7.39 -23.84 -0.86
C ASP A 153 -8.16 -22.67 -1.49
N CYS A 154 -7.60 -21.46 -1.40
CA CYS A 154 -8.21 -20.27 -1.99
C CYS A 154 -7.98 -20.20 -3.51
N ALA A 155 -8.81 -19.39 -4.21
CA ALA A 155 -8.57 -19.01 -5.59
C ALA A 155 -7.19 -18.34 -5.74
N ILE A 156 -6.59 -18.46 -6.93
CA ILE A 156 -5.21 -18.01 -7.16
C ILE A 156 -5.03 -16.51 -6.85
N GLU A 157 -6.01 -15.69 -7.15
CA GLU A 157 -6.01 -14.25 -6.85
C GLU A 157 -5.90 -13.99 -5.34
N ALA A 158 -6.62 -14.76 -4.54
CA ALA A 158 -6.58 -14.67 -3.08
C ALA A 158 -5.24 -15.16 -2.52
N GLN A 159 -4.61 -16.16 -3.14
CA GLN A 159 -3.27 -16.60 -2.77
C GLN A 159 -2.23 -15.50 -2.97
N PHE A 160 -2.28 -14.75 -4.07
CA PHE A 160 -1.40 -13.59 -4.29
C PHE A 160 -1.70 -12.44 -3.31
N ALA A 161 -2.98 -12.19 -3.00
CA ALA A 161 -3.34 -11.23 -1.96
C ALA A 161 -2.78 -11.63 -0.59
N TYR A 162 -2.81 -12.93 -0.26
CA TYR A 162 -2.20 -13.45 0.96
C TYR A 162 -0.68 -13.21 1.03
N LEU A 163 0.06 -13.39 -0.07
CA LEU A 163 1.50 -13.06 -0.10
C LEU A 163 1.75 -11.59 0.27
N THR A 164 0.92 -10.68 -0.23
CA THR A 164 1.00 -9.26 0.11
C THR A 164 0.71 -8.99 1.59
N LEU A 165 -0.32 -9.64 2.14
CA LEU A 165 -0.66 -9.57 3.57
C LEU A 165 0.49 -10.10 4.44
N ARG A 166 1.09 -11.22 4.08
CA ARG A 166 2.25 -11.81 4.79
C ARG A 166 3.43 -10.85 4.83
N ARG A 167 3.68 -10.13 3.73
CA ARG A 167 4.74 -9.09 3.72
C ARG A 167 4.43 -7.96 4.70
N GLY A 168 3.15 -7.55 4.81
CA GLY A 168 2.70 -6.57 5.81
C GLY A 168 2.91 -7.07 7.24
N ILE A 169 2.46 -8.28 7.56
CA ILE A 169 2.65 -8.90 8.88
C ILE A 169 4.14 -8.94 9.28
N ASN A 170 5.00 -9.42 8.39
CA ASN A 170 6.44 -9.51 8.65
C ASN A 170 7.09 -8.12 8.83
N PHE A 171 6.56 -7.09 8.18
CA PHE A 171 7.04 -5.72 8.34
C PHE A 171 6.74 -5.19 9.73
N GLU A 172 5.51 -5.35 10.20
CA GLU A 172 5.10 -4.89 11.53
C GLU A 172 5.81 -5.68 12.65
N GLN A 173 5.95 -6.99 12.49
CA GLN A 173 6.70 -7.84 13.42
C GLN A 173 8.15 -7.39 13.54
N GLY A 174 8.84 -7.14 12.41
CA GLY A 174 10.21 -6.68 12.42
C GLY A 174 10.39 -5.33 13.13
N TRP A 175 9.44 -4.40 13.00
CA TRP A 175 9.47 -3.15 13.75
C TRP A 175 9.28 -3.35 15.26
N ILE A 176 8.36 -4.23 15.67
CA ILE A 176 8.11 -4.56 17.08
C ILE A 176 9.35 -5.19 17.70
N GLU A 177 9.93 -6.18 17.04
CA GLU A 177 11.16 -6.86 17.47
C GLU A 177 12.33 -5.87 17.62
N TRP A 178 12.51 -4.97 16.64
CA TRP A 178 13.52 -3.92 16.74
C TRP A 178 13.26 -2.94 17.87
N CYS A 179 12.02 -2.52 18.13
CA CYS A 179 11.68 -1.66 19.25
C CYS A 179 12.00 -2.31 20.60
N ASP A 180 11.74 -3.61 20.73
CA ASP A 180 12.07 -4.38 21.93
C ASP A 180 13.59 -4.48 22.13
N GLU A 181 14.35 -4.80 21.08
CA GLU A 181 15.81 -4.81 21.07
C GLU A 181 16.38 -3.43 21.46
N ALA A 182 15.91 -2.37 20.80
CA ALA A 182 16.37 -1.00 21.07
C ALA A 182 16.11 -0.57 22.54
N THR A 183 14.98 -1.01 23.10
CA THR A 183 14.64 -0.75 24.50
C THR A 183 15.61 -1.45 25.45
N GLU A 184 15.96 -2.69 25.19
CA GLU A 184 16.93 -3.44 26.02
C GLU A 184 18.35 -2.87 25.89
N LEU A 185 18.76 -2.46 24.68
CA LEU A 185 20.04 -1.80 24.45
C LEU A 185 20.15 -0.50 25.25
N LEU A 186 19.13 0.37 25.24
CA LEU A 186 19.10 1.60 26.02
C LEU A 186 19.28 1.31 27.52
N LYS A 187 18.58 0.33 28.08
CA LYS A 187 18.73 -0.07 29.49
C LYS A 187 20.16 -0.52 29.81
N SER A 188 20.79 -1.29 28.90
CA SER A 188 22.12 -1.82 29.11
C SER A 188 23.21 -0.74 29.16
N TRP A 189 23.05 0.35 28.39
CA TRP A 189 24.03 1.46 28.34
C TRP A 189 24.09 2.26 29.63
N HIS A 190 23.05 2.24 30.47
CA HIS A 190 23.05 2.89 31.78
C HIS A 190 23.83 2.15 32.87
N HIS A 191 23.96 0.84 32.73
CA HIS A 191 24.68 0.06 33.75
C HIS A 191 26.20 0.20 33.63
N GLN A 192 26.69 1.02 32.67
CA GLN A 192 28.14 1.26 32.47
C GLN A 192 28.61 2.64 32.96
N LYS A 193 27.75 3.46 33.60
CA LYS A 193 28.09 4.73 34.24
C LYS A 193 27.99 4.60 35.75
#